data_42ecd6d26ec46c37ef6224195b193c3c
#
_entry.id   42ecd6d26ec46c37ef6224195b193c3c
#
_cell.length_a   1.000
_cell.length_b   1.000
_cell.length_c   1.000
_cell.angle_alpha   90.00
_cell.angle_beta   90.00
_cell.angle_gamma   90.00
#
_symmetry.space_group_name_H-M   'P 1'
#
loop_
_entity.id
_entity.type
_entity.pdbx_description
1 polymer ?
#
loop_
_entity_poly.entity_id
_entity_poly.type
_entity_poly.pdbx_seq_one_letter_code
_entity_poly.pdbx_strand_id
1 'polypeptide(L)'
;MKILRSTAVSLLCGLLLISASTPSIYSQTKPAAEPLPKLLSVREQQALRESWLKKRLDTMLLPMMRQQKIDMWIVVNEEFHPDPVTEYIAPPLPYDGRREFFIFTDRGGDKLDRVALVRYGEEHLKSFFEVLIPPGRDVPATLRRLVEERKPKTIALNMGGTRGATNGLTHDAFKFLTETLGPDYASRFVPAAPLIVEYMDTRLPEELETYRAAVALTDLLTRRAFSNEVIKPGKTTVGDVRFWWLQQVSNLGLGVWFQPDLRIQRQHQDANKTLDFLSVAEESAVIQRGDVIHIDCGVNYMGLSTDWQKMGYVLREGEKDAPEGLKQALANTNRLQDALFTHIRPGAKGFEVYDATMADMKKLGIEAMIYSHSVGNQGHALGASIDFRRPAAGAPFEPPFREGSYTSIELNTSTPVPEWGGQKVTMMMEDDAYLTKDGMKWFRPRQTAFYLIR
;
A
#
# COMPACT_ATOMS: atom_id res chain seq x y z
N MET A 1 88.18 -22.42 4.55
CA MET A 1 86.93 -23.18 4.38
C MET A 1 85.82 -22.14 4.20
N LYS A 2 85.40 -21.86 2.94
CA LYS A 2 84.49 -20.80 2.57
C LYS A 2 83.08 -21.35 2.44
N ILE A 3 82.15 -20.82 3.16
CA ILE A 3 80.67 -21.09 3.04
C ILE A 3 80.06 -20.02 2.15
N LEU A 4 79.58 -20.45 0.98
CA LEU A 4 78.76 -19.62 0.09
C LEU A 4 77.35 -19.50 0.66
N ARG A 5 76.86 -18.27 0.77
CA ARG A 5 75.44 -17.97 0.97
C ARG A 5 74.82 -17.66 -0.39
N SER A 6 73.80 -18.46 -0.77
CA SER A 6 72.95 -18.27 -1.91
C SER A 6 71.78 -17.40 -1.50
N THR A 7 71.61 -16.25 -2.15
CA THR A 7 70.42 -15.37 -2.04
C THR A 7 69.39 -15.76 -3.12
N ALA A 8 68.27 -16.27 -2.71
CA ALA A 8 67.12 -16.51 -3.59
C ALA A 8 66.27 -15.24 -3.68
N VAL A 9 66.17 -14.70 -4.89
CA VAL A 9 65.24 -13.61 -5.22
C VAL A 9 63.90 -14.21 -5.61
N SER A 10 62.86 -13.97 -4.78
CA SER A 10 61.49 -14.38 -5.09
C SER A 10 60.83 -13.28 -5.95
N LEU A 11 60.55 -13.60 -7.21
CA LEU A 11 59.71 -12.80 -8.09
C LEU A 11 58.24 -13.05 -7.73
N LEU A 12 57.56 -12.05 -7.18
CA LEU A 12 56.08 -12.06 -6.95
C LEU A 12 55.40 -11.62 -8.23
N CYS A 13 54.90 -12.55 -9.05
CA CYS A 13 53.99 -12.26 -10.14
C CYS A 13 52.59 -11.96 -9.57
N GLY A 14 52.21 -10.70 -9.51
CA GLY A 14 50.85 -10.29 -9.21
C GLY A 14 49.92 -10.58 -10.40
N LEU A 15 49.04 -11.58 -10.29
CA LEU A 15 47.94 -11.78 -11.20
C LEU A 15 46.84 -10.76 -10.85
N LEU A 16 46.70 -9.72 -11.69
CA LEU A 16 45.50 -8.89 -11.72
C LEU A 16 44.36 -9.72 -12.33
N LEU A 17 43.46 -10.20 -11.50
CA LEU A 17 42.15 -10.72 -11.93
C LEU A 17 41.27 -9.54 -12.34
N ILE A 18 41.23 -9.24 -13.63
CA ILE A 18 40.22 -8.36 -14.22
C ILE A 18 38.94 -9.20 -14.28
N SER A 19 38.05 -8.98 -13.34
CA SER A 19 36.68 -9.49 -13.43
C SER A 19 35.93 -8.75 -14.53
N ALA A 20 35.91 -9.32 -15.74
CA ALA A 20 35.03 -8.89 -16.81
C ALA A 20 33.58 -9.21 -16.39
N SER A 21 32.85 -8.21 -15.93
CA SER A 21 31.40 -8.28 -15.82
C SER A 21 30.83 -8.39 -17.22
N THR A 22 30.44 -9.60 -17.63
CA THR A 22 29.68 -9.84 -18.85
C THR A 22 28.33 -9.14 -18.69
N PRO A 23 27.94 -8.23 -19.62
CA PRO A 23 26.59 -7.70 -19.62
C PRO A 23 25.66 -8.88 -19.89
N SER A 24 24.71 -9.10 -18.98
CA SER A 24 23.64 -10.07 -19.18
C SER A 24 22.81 -9.58 -20.37
N ILE A 25 23.05 -10.19 -21.54
CA ILE A 25 22.21 -10.00 -22.71
C ILE A 25 20.87 -10.65 -22.37
N TYR A 26 19.89 -9.84 -21.94
CA TYR A 26 18.49 -10.25 -21.91
C TYR A 26 18.10 -10.58 -23.36
N SER A 27 18.21 -11.85 -23.72
CA SER A 27 17.70 -12.37 -24.98
C SER A 27 16.19 -12.11 -25.01
N GLN A 28 15.75 -11.19 -25.86
CA GLN A 28 14.33 -10.95 -26.16
C GLN A 28 13.78 -12.06 -27.08
N THR A 29 13.78 -13.29 -26.58
CA THR A 29 12.80 -14.27 -27.06
C THR A 29 11.44 -13.75 -26.58
N LYS A 30 10.44 -13.74 -27.50
CA LYS A 30 9.02 -13.48 -27.15
C LYS A 30 8.77 -14.17 -25.80
N PRO A 31 8.52 -13.47 -24.70
CA PRO A 31 8.30 -14.15 -23.44
C PRO A 31 7.09 -15.04 -23.66
N ALA A 32 7.26 -16.34 -23.45
CA ALA A 32 6.10 -17.21 -23.25
C ALA A 32 5.24 -16.50 -22.22
N ALA A 33 3.94 -16.27 -22.53
CA ALA A 33 3.07 -15.50 -21.67
C ALA A 33 3.21 -16.07 -20.25
N GLU A 34 3.77 -15.29 -19.33
CA GLU A 34 3.92 -15.69 -17.94
C GLU A 34 2.51 -16.06 -17.46
N PRO A 35 2.29 -17.29 -16.97
CA PRO A 35 0.95 -17.70 -16.59
C PRO A 35 0.46 -16.82 -15.44
N LEU A 36 -0.83 -16.47 -15.48
CA LEU A 36 -1.46 -15.77 -14.37
C LEU A 36 -1.28 -16.60 -13.08
N PRO A 37 -0.92 -15.98 -11.94
CA PRO A 37 -0.87 -16.68 -10.68
C PRO A 37 -2.24 -17.28 -10.36
N LYS A 38 -2.24 -18.52 -9.85
CA LYS A 38 -3.48 -19.18 -9.45
C LYS A 38 -4.05 -18.47 -8.22
N LEU A 39 -5.22 -17.85 -8.37
CA LEU A 39 -5.95 -17.27 -7.25
C LEU A 39 -6.64 -18.38 -6.46
N LEU A 40 -6.78 -18.14 -5.16
CA LEU A 40 -7.52 -19.03 -4.28
C LEU A 40 -9.00 -19.02 -4.62
N SER A 41 -9.68 -20.16 -4.47
CA SER A 41 -11.14 -20.22 -4.54
C SER A 41 -11.77 -19.37 -3.43
N VAL A 42 -13.04 -18.95 -3.59
CA VAL A 42 -13.75 -18.14 -2.59
C VAL A 42 -13.73 -18.79 -1.20
N ARG A 43 -13.90 -20.11 -1.14
CA ARG A 43 -13.83 -20.87 0.12
C ARG A 43 -12.45 -20.81 0.78
N GLU A 44 -11.37 -20.96 -0.01
CA GLU A 44 -10.00 -20.87 0.49
C GLU A 44 -9.69 -19.44 0.94
N GLN A 45 -10.14 -18.42 0.19
CA GLN A 45 -9.99 -17.01 0.58
C GLN A 45 -10.68 -16.73 1.91
N GLN A 46 -11.92 -17.17 2.08
CA GLN A 46 -12.67 -16.99 3.33
C GLN A 46 -11.94 -17.66 4.50
N ALA A 47 -11.59 -18.94 4.36
CA ALA A 47 -10.91 -19.68 5.42
C ALA A 47 -9.58 -19.02 5.84
N LEU A 48 -8.82 -18.50 4.87
CA LEU A 48 -7.55 -17.82 5.13
C LEU A 48 -7.78 -16.47 5.84
N ARG A 49 -8.73 -15.66 5.39
CA ARG A 49 -9.09 -14.38 6.04
C ARG A 49 -9.59 -14.60 7.46
N GLU A 50 -10.40 -15.60 7.71
CA GLU A 50 -10.87 -15.99 9.05
C GLU A 50 -9.70 -16.43 9.96
N SER A 51 -8.71 -17.13 9.42
CA SER A 51 -7.52 -17.50 10.18
C SER A 51 -6.70 -16.28 10.60
N TRP A 52 -6.54 -15.30 9.72
CA TRP A 52 -5.89 -14.02 10.04
C TRP A 52 -6.69 -13.23 11.09
N LEU A 53 -8.00 -13.13 10.90
CA LEU A 53 -8.88 -12.46 11.85
C LEU A 53 -8.75 -13.07 13.25
N LYS A 54 -8.83 -14.41 13.33
CA LYS A 54 -8.68 -15.12 14.61
C LYS A 54 -7.38 -14.78 15.28
N LYS A 55 -6.26 -14.83 14.56
CA LYS A 55 -4.94 -14.51 15.09
C LYS A 55 -4.88 -13.05 15.57
N ARG A 56 -5.38 -12.09 14.78
CA ARG A 56 -5.43 -10.67 15.13
C ARG A 56 -6.21 -10.44 16.43
N LEU A 57 -7.41 -11.02 16.53
CA LEU A 57 -8.28 -10.86 17.69
C LEU A 57 -7.72 -11.57 18.94
N ASP A 58 -7.06 -12.73 18.77
CA ASP A 58 -6.54 -13.51 19.89
C ASP A 58 -5.20 -12.99 20.43
N THR A 59 -4.37 -12.37 19.59
CA THR A 59 -3.00 -12.06 19.97
C THR A 59 -2.63 -10.58 19.91
N MET A 60 -3.34 -9.77 19.09
CA MET A 60 -2.94 -8.39 18.84
C MET A 60 -3.84 -7.35 19.51
N LEU A 61 -5.16 -7.52 19.43
CA LEU A 61 -6.10 -6.47 19.79
C LEU A 61 -6.02 -6.07 21.27
N LEU A 62 -5.99 -7.03 22.20
CA LEU A 62 -5.94 -6.71 23.64
C LEU A 62 -4.68 -5.94 24.06
N PRO A 63 -3.45 -6.35 23.67
CA PRO A 63 -2.25 -5.55 23.92
C PRO A 63 -2.34 -4.12 23.37
N MET A 64 -2.86 -3.95 22.15
CA MET A 64 -3.02 -2.64 21.50
C MET A 64 -4.05 -1.76 22.24
N MET A 65 -5.20 -2.32 22.64
CA MET A 65 -6.18 -1.60 23.48
C MET A 65 -5.55 -1.09 24.77
N ARG A 66 -4.75 -1.92 25.46
CA ARG A 66 -4.05 -1.54 26.69
C ARG A 66 -3.00 -0.46 26.47
N GLN A 67 -2.22 -0.55 25.39
CA GLN A 67 -1.25 0.46 25.02
C GLN A 67 -1.92 1.82 24.81
N GLN A 68 -3.12 1.82 24.20
CA GLN A 68 -3.92 3.02 23.96
C GLN A 68 -4.82 3.40 25.15
N LYS A 69 -4.76 2.67 26.28
CA LYS A 69 -5.57 2.88 27.50
C LYS A 69 -7.08 2.83 27.23
N ILE A 70 -7.50 1.88 26.40
CA ILE A 70 -8.89 1.65 26.02
C ILE A 70 -9.42 0.44 26.76
N ASP A 71 -10.45 0.63 27.62
CA ASP A 71 -11.10 -0.47 28.32
C ASP A 71 -12.18 -1.15 27.45
N MET A 72 -12.88 -0.35 26.62
CA MET A 72 -13.91 -0.84 25.73
C MET A 72 -13.79 -0.13 24.37
N TRP A 73 -13.95 -0.89 23.28
CA TRP A 73 -14.05 -0.38 21.93
C TRP A 73 -15.38 -0.80 21.32
N ILE A 74 -16.17 0.16 20.86
CA ILE A 74 -17.48 -0.06 20.23
C ILE A 74 -17.38 0.37 18.77
N VAL A 75 -17.56 -0.58 17.86
CA VAL A 75 -17.68 -0.35 16.43
C VAL A 75 -19.16 -0.49 16.04
N VAL A 76 -19.67 0.48 15.31
CA VAL A 76 -21.09 0.57 14.93
C VAL A 76 -21.22 0.39 13.43
N ASN A 77 -21.93 -0.63 13.01
CA ASN A 77 -22.34 -0.80 11.62
C ASN A 77 -23.79 -0.38 11.43
N GLU A 78 -24.08 0.20 10.29
CA GLU A 78 -25.44 0.52 9.84
C GLU A 78 -25.67 -0.12 8.47
N GLU A 79 -26.90 -0.52 8.20
CA GLU A 79 -27.26 -1.09 6.89
C GLU A 79 -26.87 -0.14 5.76
N PHE A 80 -26.14 -0.65 4.76
CA PHE A 80 -25.50 0.12 3.66
C PHE A 80 -24.42 1.14 4.07
N HIS A 81 -24.05 1.18 5.35
CA HIS A 81 -22.98 2.03 5.86
C HIS A 81 -22.15 1.27 6.90
N PRO A 82 -21.43 0.20 6.49
CA PRO A 82 -20.51 -0.49 7.39
C PRO A 82 -19.37 0.44 7.81
N ASP A 83 -18.94 0.32 9.06
CA ASP A 83 -17.71 1.00 9.48
C ASP A 83 -16.51 0.42 8.71
N PRO A 84 -15.61 1.26 8.16
CA PRO A 84 -14.48 0.79 7.36
C PRO A 84 -13.58 -0.23 8.05
N VAL A 85 -13.52 -0.25 9.39
CA VAL A 85 -12.70 -1.20 10.13
C VAL A 85 -13.35 -2.59 10.24
N THR A 86 -14.64 -2.70 9.98
CA THR A 86 -15.39 -3.96 10.14
C THR A 86 -14.81 -5.09 9.31
N GLU A 87 -14.34 -4.82 8.11
CA GLU A 87 -13.68 -5.79 7.24
C GLU A 87 -12.48 -6.49 7.91
N TYR A 88 -11.88 -5.86 8.93
CA TYR A 88 -10.65 -6.31 9.60
C TYR A 88 -10.86 -6.80 11.03
N ILE A 89 -12.06 -6.62 11.58
CA ILE A 89 -12.42 -7.05 12.95
C ILE A 89 -13.54 -8.09 12.99
N ALA A 90 -14.24 -8.29 11.87
CA ALA A 90 -15.32 -9.27 11.73
C ALA A 90 -15.01 -10.27 10.60
N PRO A 91 -15.68 -11.46 10.58
CA PRO A 91 -15.61 -12.37 9.44
C PRO A 91 -16.03 -11.66 8.14
N PRO A 92 -15.53 -12.13 6.97
CA PRO A 92 -15.89 -11.52 5.69
C PRO A 92 -17.40 -11.46 5.46
N LEU A 93 -17.89 -10.32 4.99
CA LEU A 93 -19.28 -10.07 4.61
C LEU A 93 -20.27 -10.36 5.74
N PRO A 94 -20.13 -9.77 6.95
CA PRO A 94 -21.16 -9.86 7.95
C PRO A 94 -22.44 -9.22 7.41
N TYR A 95 -23.60 -9.80 7.75
CA TYR A 95 -24.87 -9.16 7.42
C TYR A 95 -25.13 -8.05 8.43
N ASP A 96 -25.25 -6.84 7.95
CA ASP A 96 -25.56 -5.67 8.78
C ASP A 96 -27.08 -5.37 8.71
N GLY A 97 -27.76 -5.54 9.84
CA GLY A 97 -29.12 -5.00 10.02
C GLY A 97 -29.10 -3.48 10.12
N ARG A 98 -30.20 -2.88 10.59
CA ARG A 98 -30.30 -1.39 10.66
C ARG A 98 -29.16 -0.74 11.43
N ARG A 99 -28.76 -1.34 12.59
CA ARG A 99 -27.64 -0.92 13.41
C ARG A 99 -27.19 -2.09 14.25
N GLU A 100 -25.91 -2.44 14.15
CA GLU A 100 -25.27 -3.53 14.84
C GLU A 100 -23.94 -3.08 15.47
N PHE A 101 -23.50 -3.81 16.51
CA PHE A 101 -22.35 -3.40 17.31
C PHE A 101 -21.37 -4.55 17.48
N PHE A 102 -20.10 -4.30 17.18
CA PHE A 102 -18.99 -5.15 17.58
C PHE A 102 -18.32 -4.49 18.80
N ILE A 103 -18.34 -5.18 19.93
CA ILE A 103 -17.90 -4.62 21.22
C ILE A 103 -16.76 -5.46 21.76
N PHE A 104 -15.64 -4.83 22.00
CA PHE A 104 -14.45 -5.43 22.60
C PHE A 104 -14.23 -4.83 23.98
N THR A 105 -14.01 -5.68 25.00
CA THR A 105 -13.83 -5.21 26.38
C THR A 105 -12.67 -5.93 27.05
N ASP A 106 -11.68 -5.18 27.58
CA ASP A 106 -10.62 -5.72 28.42
C ASP A 106 -11.21 -6.15 29.78
N ARG A 107 -11.09 -7.44 30.10
CA ARG A 107 -11.58 -8.03 31.35
C ARG A 107 -10.46 -8.26 32.37
N GLY A 108 -9.26 -7.77 32.09
CA GLY A 108 -8.07 -8.06 32.90
C GLY A 108 -7.47 -9.44 32.59
N GLY A 109 -6.28 -9.70 33.09
CA GLY A 109 -5.52 -10.90 32.72
C GLY A 109 -5.37 -10.98 31.18
N ASP A 110 -5.51 -12.15 30.59
CA ASP A 110 -5.43 -12.36 29.13
C ASP A 110 -6.83 -12.45 28.49
N LYS A 111 -7.83 -11.81 29.08
CA LYS A 111 -9.22 -11.95 28.67
C LYS A 111 -9.74 -10.72 27.94
N LEU A 112 -10.06 -10.89 26.67
CA LEU A 112 -10.80 -9.95 25.83
C LEU A 112 -12.21 -10.49 25.60
N ASP A 113 -13.25 -9.82 26.12
CA ASP A 113 -14.64 -10.11 25.73
C ASP A 113 -14.88 -9.52 24.34
N ARG A 114 -15.51 -10.32 23.48
CA ARG A 114 -15.89 -9.97 22.11
C ARG A 114 -17.37 -10.26 21.94
N VAL A 115 -18.18 -9.23 21.79
CA VAL A 115 -19.63 -9.33 21.67
C VAL A 115 -20.05 -8.75 20.33
N ALA A 116 -20.83 -9.52 19.57
CA ALA A 116 -21.58 -9.04 18.42
C ALA A 116 -23.05 -8.86 18.85
N LEU A 117 -23.48 -7.62 19.03
CA LEU A 117 -24.87 -7.29 19.33
C LEU A 117 -25.58 -7.03 18.00
N VAL A 118 -26.32 -8.03 17.52
CA VAL A 118 -26.85 -8.11 16.16
C VAL A 118 -28.35 -8.44 16.16
N ARG A 119 -29.02 -8.12 15.07
CA ARG A 119 -30.44 -8.47 14.91
C ARG A 119 -30.68 -9.91 14.47
N TYR A 120 -29.74 -10.44 13.73
CA TYR A 120 -29.77 -11.77 13.15
C TYR A 120 -28.49 -12.52 13.54
N GLY A 121 -28.63 -13.70 14.11
CA GLY A 121 -27.49 -14.53 14.47
C GLY A 121 -26.94 -15.24 13.23
N GLU A 122 -25.72 -14.93 12.87
CA GLU A 122 -24.98 -15.62 11.83
C GLU A 122 -24.05 -16.66 12.45
N GLU A 123 -24.03 -17.87 11.89
CA GLU A 123 -23.25 -18.99 12.45
C GLU A 123 -21.74 -18.69 12.48
N HIS A 124 -21.24 -18.07 11.42
CA HIS A 124 -19.80 -17.76 11.32
C HIS A 124 -19.33 -16.69 12.33
N LEU A 125 -20.21 -15.80 12.81
CA LEU A 125 -19.87 -14.85 13.89
C LEU A 125 -19.54 -15.57 15.20
N LYS A 126 -20.16 -16.70 15.49
CA LYS A 126 -19.99 -17.46 16.75
C LYS A 126 -18.56 -17.98 16.96
N SER A 127 -17.80 -18.14 15.88
CA SER A 127 -16.39 -18.54 15.96
C SER A 127 -15.48 -17.44 16.52
N PHE A 128 -15.96 -16.19 16.53
CA PHE A 128 -15.17 -14.99 16.89
C PHE A 128 -15.78 -14.19 18.03
N PHE A 129 -17.13 -14.25 18.19
CA PHE A 129 -17.87 -13.40 19.10
C PHE A 129 -18.90 -14.21 19.92
N GLU A 130 -19.18 -13.72 21.13
CA GLU A 130 -20.47 -13.98 21.77
C GLU A 130 -21.54 -13.23 21.00
N VAL A 131 -22.44 -13.97 20.34
CA VAL A 131 -23.51 -13.38 19.52
C VAL A 131 -24.73 -13.13 20.39
N LEU A 132 -25.09 -11.86 20.57
CA LEU A 132 -26.27 -11.43 21.33
C LEU A 132 -27.35 -10.89 20.41
N ILE A 133 -28.52 -11.51 20.45
CA ILE A 133 -29.74 -11.01 19.83
C ILE A 133 -30.56 -10.32 20.94
N PRO A 134 -30.86 -9.01 20.84
CA PRO A 134 -31.54 -8.28 21.89
C PRO A 134 -32.94 -8.87 22.14
N PRO A 135 -33.29 -9.23 23.39
CA PRO A 135 -34.66 -9.66 23.72
C PRO A 135 -35.67 -8.59 23.33
N GLY A 136 -36.76 -8.98 22.67
CA GLY A 136 -37.78 -8.05 22.17
C GLY A 136 -37.23 -7.01 21.16
N ARG A 137 -36.04 -7.22 20.61
CA ARG A 137 -35.30 -6.28 19.75
C ARG A 137 -34.95 -4.94 20.43
N ASP A 138 -34.89 -4.93 21.77
CA ASP A 138 -34.49 -3.74 22.53
C ASP A 138 -32.97 -3.61 22.58
N VAL A 139 -32.43 -3.02 21.52
CA VAL A 139 -30.98 -2.72 21.39
C VAL A 139 -30.52 -1.75 22.47
N PRO A 140 -31.20 -0.60 22.73
CA PRO A 140 -30.77 0.34 23.75
C PRO A 140 -30.60 -0.29 25.15
N ALA A 141 -31.61 -1.02 25.62
CA ALA A 141 -31.54 -1.66 26.96
C ALA A 141 -30.44 -2.70 27.03
N THR A 142 -30.27 -3.50 25.96
CA THR A 142 -29.22 -4.54 25.92
C THR A 142 -27.83 -3.91 25.90
N LEU A 143 -27.59 -2.88 25.10
CA LEU A 143 -26.31 -2.18 25.02
C LEU A 143 -25.97 -1.50 26.36
N ARG A 144 -26.93 -0.79 26.97
CA ARG A 144 -26.76 -0.17 28.28
C ARG A 144 -26.38 -1.19 29.35
N ARG A 145 -27.11 -2.31 29.45
CA ARG A 145 -26.79 -3.40 30.37
C ARG A 145 -25.37 -3.93 30.19
N LEU A 146 -24.96 -4.17 28.93
CA LEU A 146 -23.59 -4.62 28.63
C LEU A 146 -22.52 -3.66 29.14
N VAL A 147 -22.71 -2.36 28.96
CA VAL A 147 -21.75 -1.33 29.41
C VAL A 147 -21.76 -1.22 30.95
N GLU A 148 -22.95 -1.24 31.58
CA GLU A 148 -23.11 -1.18 33.06
C GLU A 148 -22.48 -2.40 33.77
N GLU A 149 -22.61 -3.60 33.20
CA GLU A 149 -21.97 -4.81 33.74
C GLU A 149 -20.45 -4.77 33.64
N ARG A 150 -19.89 -4.16 32.59
CA ARG A 150 -18.45 -4.12 32.31
C ARG A 150 -17.74 -2.91 32.93
N LYS A 151 -18.46 -1.83 33.19
CA LYS A 151 -18.00 -0.59 33.86
C LYS A 151 -16.70 -0.03 33.26
N PRO A 152 -16.59 0.17 31.95
CA PRO A 152 -15.38 0.70 31.33
C PRO A 152 -15.13 2.13 31.81
N LYS A 153 -13.85 2.47 32.04
CA LYS A 153 -13.42 3.86 32.35
C LYS A 153 -13.25 4.66 31.07
N THR A 154 -12.90 3.99 29.95
CA THR A 154 -12.75 4.58 28.64
C THR A 154 -13.51 3.75 27.60
N ILE A 155 -14.23 4.43 26.71
CA ILE A 155 -14.99 3.81 25.62
C ILE A 155 -14.51 4.43 24.31
N ALA A 156 -13.79 3.66 23.50
CA ALA A 156 -13.29 4.14 22.22
C ALA A 156 -14.38 4.02 21.15
N LEU A 157 -14.51 5.05 20.33
CA LEU A 157 -15.43 5.14 19.19
C LEU A 157 -14.65 5.53 17.94
N ASN A 158 -15.10 5.08 16.78
CA ASN A 158 -14.44 5.31 15.49
C ASN A 158 -14.65 6.75 14.99
N MET A 159 -14.02 7.69 15.67
CA MET A 159 -14.09 9.13 15.44
C MET A 159 -12.74 9.81 15.74
N GLY A 160 -12.61 11.09 15.36
CA GLY A 160 -11.48 11.95 15.76
C GLY A 160 -10.18 11.70 14.99
N GLY A 161 -10.19 10.90 13.94
CA GLY A 161 -9.06 10.73 13.05
C GLY A 161 -9.09 11.67 11.84
N THR A 162 -7.99 11.71 11.08
CA THR A 162 -7.87 12.53 9.87
C THR A 162 -8.27 11.81 8.60
N ARG A 163 -8.47 10.50 8.66
CA ARG A 163 -8.84 9.66 7.51
C ARG A 163 -10.20 9.00 7.70
N GLY A 164 -10.92 8.77 6.62
CA GLY A 164 -12.23 8.12 6.65
C GLY A 164 -12.24 6.78 7.36
N ALA A 165 -11.19 5.99 7.18
CA ALA A 165 -11.04 4.69 7.84
C ALA A 165 -11.02 4.74 9.39
N THR A 166 -10.76 5.90 9.99
CA THR A 166 -10.80 6.11 11.44
C THR A 166 -12.02 6.90 11.92
N ASN A 167 -12.94 7.24 11.01
CA ASN A 167 -14.11 8.08 11.25
C ASN A 167 -15.40 7.42 10.72
N GLY A 168 -15.55 6.10 10.92
CA GLY A 168 -16.72 5.35 10.44
C GLY A 168 -18.01 5.63 11.22
N LEU A 169 -17.92 6.20 12.42
CA LEU A 169 -19.08 6.49 13.25
C LEU A 169 -19.89 7.64 12.68
N THR A 170 -21.15 7.36 12.32
CA THR A 170 -22.07 8.41 11.86
C THR A 170 -22.49 9.32 13.01
N HIS A 171 -22.93 10.56 12.67
CA HIS A 171 -23.47 11.49 13.66
C HIS A 171 -24.69 10.90 14.39
N ASP A 172 -25.57 10.20 13.67
CA ASP A 172 -26.75 9.58 14.24
C ASP A 172 -26.41 8.42 15.17
N ALA A 173 -25.38 7.61 14.81
CA ALA A 173 -24.88 6.55 15.68
C ALA A 173 -24.23 7.13 16.97
N PHE A 174 -23.48 8.22 16.85
CA PHE A 174 -22.93 8.92 18.01
C PHE A 174 -24.02 9.45 18.96
N LYS A 175 -25.07 10.10 18.38
CA LYS A 175 -26.22 10.58 19.14
C LYS A 175 -26.94 9.41 19.85
N PHE A 176 -27.20 8.35 19.11
CA PHE A 176 -27.81 7.12 19.67
C PHE A 176 -27.03 6.57 20.85
N LEU A 177 -25.69 6.44 20.73
CA LEU A 177 -24.84 5.98 21.84
C LEU A 177 -24.91 6.90 23.04
N THR A 178 -24.86 8.21 22.83
CA THR A 178 -24.92 9.22 23.88
C THR A 178 -26.25 9.15 24.64
N GLU A 179 -27.37 9.06 23.93
CA GLU A 179 -28.71 8.96 24.50
C GLU A 179 -28.91 7.60 25.22
N THR A 180 -28.43 6.51 24.61
CA THR A 180 -28.55 5.16 25.16
C THR A 180 -27.76 4.99 26.43
N LEU A 181 -26.51 5.42 26.48
CA LEU A 181 -25.60 5.19 27.59
C LEU A 181 -25.68 6.26 28.70
N GLY A 182 -26.23 7.43 28.36
CA GLY A 182 -26.39 8.55 29.28
C GLY A 182 -25.09 9.33 29.53
N PRO A 183 -25.17 10.47 30.23
CA PRO A 183 -24.06 11.43 30.34
C PRO A 183 -22.84 10.85 31.05
N ASP A 184 -23.01 9.96 32.04
CA ASP A 184 -21.90 9.38 32.81
C ASP A 184 -20.98 8.53 31.94
N TYR A 185 -21.51 7.72 31.02
CA TYR A 185 -20.71 6.95 30.09
C TYR A 185 -20.32 7.74 28.86
N ALA A 186 -21.13 8.66 28.38
CA ALA A 186 -20.80 9.52 27.25
C ALA A 186 -19.57 10.41 27.55
N SER A 187 -19.36 10.81 28.81
CA SER A 187 -18.17 11.54 29.24
C SER A 187 -16.86 10.72 29.14
N ARG A 188 -16.96 9.40 28.93
CA ARG A 188 -15.82 8.46 28.79
C ARG A 188 -15.49 8.14 27.34
N PHE A 189 -16.19 8.73 26.38
CA PHE A 189 -15.94 8.53 24.96
C PHE A 189 -14.59 9.12 24.57
N VAL A 190 -13.77 8.30 23.89
CA VAL A 190 -12.46 8.69 23.37
C VAL A 190 -12.32 8.28 21.92
N PRO A 191 -11.48 8.97 21.12
CA PRO A 191 -11.20 8.53 19.74
C PRO A 191 -10.54 7.16 19.69
N ALA A 192 -11.03 6.27 18.82
CA ALA A 192 -10.39 5.00 18.52
C ALA A 192 -9.26 5.12 17.47
N ALA A 193 -9.08 6.30 16.86
CA ALA A 193 -8.16 6.49 15.75
C ALA A 193 -6.73 5.95 16.00
N PRO A 194 -6.06 6.18 17.14
CA PRO A 194 -4.73 5.62 17.41
C PRO A 194 -4.71 4.09 17.44
N LEU A 195 -5.74 3.45 18.02
CA LEU A 195 -5.90 2.00 18.04
C LEU A 195 -6.09 1.46 16.61
N ILE A 196 -6.97 2.09 15.83
CA ILE A 196 -7.27 1.66 14.46
C ILE A 196 -6.02 1.76 13.58
N VAL A 197 -5.28 2.87 13.67
CA VAL A 197 -4.02 3.05 12.93
C VAL A 197 -3.03 1.94 13.28
N GLU A 198 -2.82 1.66 14.57
CA GLU A 198 -1.89 0.62 15.01
C GLU A 198 -2.34 -0.77 14.55
N TYR A 199 -3.62 -1.09 14.71
CA TYR A 199 -4.20 -2.38 14.33
C TYR A 199 -4.12 -2.62 12.82
N MET A 200 -4.39 -1.59 12.01
CA MET A 200 -4.39 -1.67 10.56
C MET A 200 -2.98 -1.67 9.96
N ASP A 201 -2.03 -0.92 10.53
CA ASP A 201 -0.63 -0.87 10.06
C ASP A 201 0.18 -2.11 10.44
N THR A 202 -0.22 -2.83 11.50
CA THR A 202 0.49 -4.04 11.92
C THR A 202 0.07 -5.24 11.07
N ARG A 203 1.02 -5.85 10.35
CA ARG A 203 0.80 -6.99 9.46
C ARG A 203 1.09 -8.32 10.16
N LEU A 204 0.33 -9.35 9.79
CA LEU A 204 0.68 -10.72 10.15
C LEU A 204 1.71 -11.26 9.14
N PRO A 205 2.72 -12.03 9.59
CA PRO A 205 3.65 -12.70 8.67
C PRO A 205 2.93 -13.58 7.63
N GLU A 206 1.79 -14.13 7.98
CA GLU A 206 0.98 -14.99 7.12
C GLU A 206 0.29 -14.23 5.96
N GLU A 207 0.14 -12.91 6.07
CA GLU A 207 -0.40 -12.07 4.98
C GLU A 207 0.61 -11.85 3.86
N LEU A 208 1.93 -11.99 4.16
CA LEU A 208 3.02 -11.62 3.28
C LEU A 208 2.95 -12.33 1.92
N GLU A 209 2.72 -13.63 1.91
CA GLU A 209 2.68 -14.41 0.66
C GLU A 209 1.45 -14.09 -0.20
N THR A 210 0.32 -13.82 0.44
CA THR A 210 -0.90 -13.38 -0.28
C THR A 210 -0.70 -12.00 -0.90
N TYR A 211 -0.07 -11.08 -0.15
CA TYR A 211 0.25 -9.77 -0.69
C TYR A 211 1.28 -9.84 -1.82
N ARG A 212 2.30 -10.68 -1.68
CA ARG A 212 3.27 -10.95 -2.75
C ARG A 212 2.61 -11.47 -4.04
N ALA A 213 1.60 -12.33 -3.92
CA ALA A 213 0.84 -12.82 -5.05
C ALA A 213 0.01 -11.69 -5.71
N ALA A 214 -0.60 -10.81 -4.91
CA ALA A 214 -1.34 -9.64 -5.41
C ALA A 214 -0.40 -8.68 -6.18
N VAL A 215 0.76 -8.35 -5.62
CA VAL A 215 1.77 -7.51 -6.29
C VAL A 215 2.29 -8.17 -7.58
N ALA A 216 2.52 -9.49 -7.57
CA ALA A 216 2.94 -10.22 -8.76
C ALA A 216 1.90 -10.16 -9.88
N LEU A 217 0.63 -10.22 -9.53
CA LEU A 217 -0.48 -10.09 -10.47
C LEU A 217 -0.57 -8.67 -11.04
N THR A 218 -0.48 -7.66 -10.19
CA THR A 218 -0.50 -6.25 -10.60
C THR A 218 0.65 -5.95 -11.57
N ASP A 219 1.87 -6.40 -11.26
CA ASP A 219 3.04 -6.27 -12.12
C ASP A 219 2.84 -6.97 -13.48
N LEU A 220 2.31 -8.20 -13.46
CA LEU A 220 2.07 -8.95 -14.71
C LEU A 220 1.05 -8.24 -15.61
N LEU A 221 -0.08 -7.79 -15.06
CA LEU A 221 -1.10 -7.07 -15.82
C LEU A 221 -0.54 -5.75 -16.36
N THR A 222 0.26 -5.04 -15.58
CA THR A 222 0.90 -3.79 -16.00
C THR A 222 1.89 -4.00 -17.15
N ARG A 223 2.73 -5.03 -17.07
CA ARG A 223 3.67 -5.38 -18.16
C ARG A 223 2.93 -5.78 -19.45
N ARG A 224 1.81 -6.48 -19.36
CA ARG A 224 0.98 -6.81 -20.52
C ARG A 224 0.30 -5.57 -21.09
N ALA A 225 -0.25 -4.69 -20.23
CA ALA A 225 -0.84 -3.42 -20.65
C ALA A 225 0.17 -2.56 -21.44
N PHE A 226 1.42 -2.53 -20.97
CA PHE A 226 2.54 -1.79 -21.61
C PHE A 226 3.36 -2.66 -22.58
N SER A 227 2.66 -3.38 -23.43
CA SER A 227 3.25 -4.21 -24.48
C SER A 227 2.47 -4.11 -25.80
N ASN A 228 3.02 -4.70 -26.87
CA ASN A 228 2.32 -4.79 -28.15
C ASN A 228 1.12 -5.77 -28.15
N GLU A 229 0.84 -6.44 -27.03
CA GLU A 229 -0.43 -7.14 -26.83
C GLU A 229 -1.60 -6.15 -26.87
N VAL A 230 -1.43 -4.98 -26.23
CA VAL A 230 -2.45 -3.96 -26.04
C VAL A 230 -2.19 -2.72 -26.89
N ILE A 231 -0.97 -2.19 -26.85
CA ILE A 231 -0.63 -0.92 -27.49
C ILE A 231 -0.17 -1.14 -28.93
N LYS A 232 -0.90 -0.53 -29.86
CA LYS A 232 -0.54 -0.38 -31.27
C LYS A 232 -0.32 1.13 -31.52
N PRO A 233 0.94 1.58 -31.63
CA PRO A 233 1.26 3.01 -31.79
C PRO A 233 0.48 3.64 -32.96
N GLY A 234 -0.05 4.85 -32.73
CA GLY A 234 -0.88 5.57 -33.71
C GLY A 234 -2.34 5.10 -33.81
N LYS A 235 -2.76 4.11 -32.99
CA LYS A 235 -4.13 3.58 -33.00
C LYS A 235 -4.74 3.45 -31.60
N THR A 236 -4.01 2.84 -30.66
CA THR A 236 -4.51 2.59 -29.31
C THR A 236 -4.56 3.89 -28.54
N THR A 237 -5.69 4.15 -27.88
CA THR A 237 -5.89 5.31 -27.00
C THR A 237 -5.54 4.97 -25.56
N VAL A 238 -5.42 5.99 -24.74
CA VAL A 238 -5.28 5.86 -23.27
C VAL A 238 -6.46 5.08 -22.68
N GLY A 239 -7.68 5.39 -23.12
CA GLY A 239 -8.89 4.69 -22.71
C GLY A 239 -8.86 3.20 -23.02
N ASP A 240 -8.38 2.82 -24.24
CA ASP A 240 -8.25 1.41 -24.61
C ASP A 240 -7.34 0.63 -23.64
N VAL A 241 -6.22 1.22 -23.21
CA VAL A 241 -5.31 0.59 -22.24
C VAL A 241 -5.97 0.48 -20.87
N ARG A 242 -6.61 1.55 -20.39
CA ARG A 242 -7.33 1.60 -19.11
C ARG A 242 -8.41 0.52 -19.05
N PHE A 243 -9.29 0.47 -20.03
CA PHE A 243 -10.39 -0.50 -20.07
C PHE A 243 -9.90 -1.94 -20.27
N TRP A 244 -8.83 -2.14 -21.04
CA TRP A 244 -8.22 -3.47 -21.13
C TRP A 244 -7.75 -3.95 -19.75
N TRP A 245 -7.04 -3.10 -18.99
CA TRP A 245 -6.53 -3.44 -17.66
C TRP A 245 -7.68 -3.75 -16.68
N LEU A 246 -8.70 -2.88 -16.63
CA LEU A 246 -9.90 -3.09 -15.81
C LEU A 246 -10.62 -4.40 -16.17
N GLN A 247 -10.72 -4.72 -17.47
CA GLN A 247 -11.35 -5.95 -17.90
C GLN A 247 -10.55 -7.19 -17.43
N GLN A 248 -9.21 -7.14 -17.44
CA GLN A 248 -8.42 -8.26 -16.92
C GLN A 248 -8.67 -8.46 -15.41
N VAL A 249 -8.69 -7.39 -14.61
CA VAL A 249 -8.99 -7.45 -13.19
C VAL A 249 -10.39 -8.03 -12.94
N SER A 250 -11.38 -7.55 -13.67
CA SER A 250 -12.77 -8.06 -13.60
C SER A 250 -12.87 -9.54 -13.96
N ASN A 251 -12.18 -9.99 -15.03
CA ASN A 251 -12.17 -11.39 -15.46
C ASN A 251 -11.57 -12.33 -14.40
N LEU A 252 -10.74 -11.80 -13.52
CA LEU A 252 -10.14 -12.54 -12.40
C LEU A 252 -11.01 -12.50 -11.12
N GLY A 253 -12.15 -11.81 -11.15
CA GLY A 253 -13.02 -11.64 -10.00
C GLY A 253 -12.40 -10.75 -8.91
N LEU A 254 -11.47 -9.86 -9.27
CA LEU A 254 -10.80 -8.93 -8.38
C LEU A 254 -11.45 -7.55 -8.44
N GLY A 255 -11.18 -6.74 -7.43
CA GLY A 255 -11.55 -5.32 -7.40
C GLY A 255 -10.38 -4.40 -7.70
N VAL A 256 -10.72 -3.14 -7.92
CA VAL A 256 -9.80 -2.01 -7.92
C VAL A 256 -10.23 -1.03 -6.83
N TRP A 257 -9.31 -0.25 -6.31
CA TRP A 257 -9.65 0.78 -5.31
C TRP A 257 -9.65 2.20 -5.91
N PHE A 258 -9.11 2.35 -7.14
CA PHE A 258 -9.21 3.55 -7.97
C PHE A 258 -9.19 3.18 -9.46
N GLN A 259 -9.55 4.13 -10.33
CA GLN A 259 -9.45 3.97 -11.78
C GLN A 259 -7.98 4.05 -12.19
N PRO A 260 -7.46 3.12 -13.01
CA PRO A 260 -6.10 3.21 -13.52
C PRO A 260 -5.85 4.55 -14.20
N ASP A 261 -4.76 5.18 -13.84
CA ASP A 261 -4.37 6.52 -14.28
C ASP A 261 -3.22 6.42 -15.28
N LEU A 262 -3.39 7.00 -16.47
CA LEU A 262 -2.36 6.98 -17.51
C LEU A 262 -1.94 8.41 -17.84
N ARG A 263 -0.63 8.60 -18.04
CA ARG A 263 -0.02 9.87 -18.45
C ARG A 263 0.84 9.65 -19.67
N ILE A 264 0.92 10.68 -20.53
CA ILE A 264 1.78 10.69 -21.71
C ILE A 264 2.66 11.93 -21.65
N GLN A 265 3.96 11.73 -21.80
CA GLN A 265 4.91 12.80 -22.03
C GLN A 265 5.46 12.65 -23.43
N ARG A 266 5.42 13.74 -24.20
CA ARG A 266 5.78 13.76 -25.62
C ARG A 266 6.79 14.86 -25.90
N GLN A 267 7.74 14.61 -26.77
CA GLN A 267 8.70 15.61 -27.20
C GLN A 267 7.98 16.81 -27.87
N HIS A 268 8.42 18.02 -27.59
CA HIS A 268 7.86 19.29 -28.07
C HIS A 268 6.42 19.61 -27.60
N GLN A 269 5.88 18.86 -26.64
CA GLN A 269 4.67 19.30 -25.95
C GLN A 269 4.99 20.38 -24.94
N ASP A 270 4.02 21.33 -24.76
CA ASP A 270 4.12 22.39 -23.78
C ASP A 270 4.27 21.79 -22.38
N ALA A 271 5.43 21.98 -21.78
CA ALA A 271 5.76 21.47 -20.45
C ALA A 271 4.77 21.92 -19.36
N ASN A 272 4.13 23.08 -19.54
CA ASN A 272 3.14 23.59 -18.59
C ASN A 272 1.82 22.79 -18.55
N LYS A 273 1.55 21.98 -19.57
CA LYS A 273 0.38 21.09 -19.61
C LYS A 273 0.65 19.67 -19.13
N THR A 274 1.91 19.29 -18.97
CA THR A 274 2.32 17.91 -18.65
C THR A 274 3.07 17.78 -17.34
N LEU A 275 3.35 18.90 -16.63
CA LEU A 275 4.20 18.92 -15.42
C LEU A 275 3.41 18.89 -14.11
N ASP A 276 2.09 19.00 -14.12
CA ASP A 276 1.31 18.68 -12.95
C ASP A 276 1.33 17.15 -12.80
N PHE A 277 1.97 16.66 -11.75
CA PHE A 277 2.06 15.21 -11.50
C PHE A 277 0.69 14.54 -11.29
N LEU A 278 -0.36 15.35 -11.07
CA LEU A 278 -1.75 14.89 -11.00
C LEU A 278 -2.46 14.94 -12.36
N SER A 279 -1.82 15.48 -13.42
CA SER A 279 -2.44 15.56 -14.75
C SER A 279 -2.47 14.18 -15.42
N VAL A 280 -3.68 13.70 -15.71
CA VAL A 280 -3.90 12.47 -16.48
C VAL A 280 -4.11 12.78 -17.95
N ALA A 281 -3.79 11.84 -18.84
CA ALA A 281 -4.09 11.98 -20.26
C ALA A 281 -5.59 11.76 -20.50
N GLU A 282 -6.15 12.49 -21.49
CA GLU A 282 -7.52 12.26 -21.94
C GLU A 282 -7.67 10.83 -22.48
N GLU A 283 -8.81 10.20 -22.25
CA GLU A 283 -9.08 8.83 -22.74
C GLU A 283 -8.94 8.69 -24.25
N SER A 284 -9.29 9.75 -24.99
CA SER A 284 -9.18 9.82 -26.46
C SER A 284 -7.76 10.03 -26.96
N ALA A 285 -6.79 10.32 -26.09
CA ALA A 285 -5.42 10.57 -26.47
C ALA A 285 -4.79 9.31 -27.07
N VAL A 286 -4.38 9.41 -28.36
CA VAL A 286 -3.74 8.32 -29.07
C VAL A 286 -2.26 8.23 -28.72
N ILE A 287 -1.82 7.05 -28.29
CA ILE A 287 -0.43 6.76 -27.96
C ILE A 287 0.39 6.69 -29.25
N GLN A 288 1.45 7.50 -29.33
CA GLN A 288 2.29 7.68 -30.50
C GLN A 288 3.70 7.12 -30.32
N ARG A 289 4.42 6.88 -31.42
CA ARG A 289 5.84 6.58 -31.37
C ARG A 289 6.62 7.75 -30.77
N GLY A 290 7.53 7.44 -29.86
CA GLY A 290 8.34 8.43 -29.12
C GLY A 290 7.71 8.90 -27.82
N ASP A 291 6.49 8.45 -27.48
CA ASP A 291 5.86 8.78 -26.19
C ASP A 291 6.54 8.05 -25.03
N VAL A 292 6.75 8.76 -23.94
CA VAL A 292 6.94 8.20 -22.61
C VAL A 292 5.57 8.09 -21.97
N ILE A 293 5.18 6.89 -21.61
CA ILE A 293 3.88 6.60 -21.01
C ILE A 293 4.05 6.12 -19.58
N HIS A 294 3.08 6.46 -18.74
CA HIS A 294 3.02 6.10 -17.35
C HIS A 294 1.67 5.48 -17.05
N ILE A 295 1.63 4.49 -16.18
CA ILE A 295 0.40 3.94 -15.60
C ILE A 295 0.54 3.91 -14.09
N ASP A 296 -0.57 4.25 -13.43
CA ASP A 296 -0.80 4.11 -12.01
C ASP A 296 -2.02 3.21 -11.81
N CYS A 297 -1.90 2.12 -11.08
CA CYS A 297 -2.94 1.10 -10.96
C CYS A 297 -2.74 0.22 -9.73
N GLY A 298 -3.84 -0.28 -9.18
CA GLY A 298 -3.82 -1.19 -8.03
C GLY A 298 -4.97 -2.17 -8.04
N VAL A 299 -4.74 -3.38 -7.55
CA VAL A 299 -5.78 -4.39 -7.36
C VAL A 299 -6.15 -4.54 -5.90
N ASN A 300 -7.37 -4.97 -5.64
CA ASN A 300 -7.81 -5.44 -4.33
C ASN A 300 -8.00 -6.96 -4.39
N TYR A 301 -7.27 -7.67 -3.52
CA TYR A 301 -7.35 -9.11 -3.38
C TYR A 301 -7.40 -9.49 -1.89
N MET A 302 -8.49 -10.13 -1.46
CA MET A 302 -8.70 -10.59 -0.08
C MET A 302 -8.62 -9.47 0.98
N GLY A 303 -9.08 -8.25 0.66
CA GLY A 303 -8.97 -7.08 1.53
C GLY A 303 -7.56 -6.49 1.59
N LEU A 304 -6.67 -6.89 0.70
CA LEU A 304 -5.33 -6.34 0.54
C LEU A 304 -5.26 -5.59 -0.80
N SER A 305 -4.82 -4.32 -0.75
CA SER A 305 -4.70 -3.45 -1.93
C SER A 305 -3.23 -3.24 -2.27
N THR A 306 -2.89 -3.35 -3.56
CA THR A 306 -1.59 -2.98 -4.11
C THR A 306 -1.63 -1.58 -4.69
N ASP A 307 -0.45 -0.96 -4.85
CA ASP A 307 -0.27 0.29 -5.55
C ASP A 307 0.98 0.24 -6.43
N TRP A 308 0.87 0.69 -7.70
CA TRP A 308 1.88 0.33 -8.68
C TRP A 308 1.99 1.32 -9.82
N GLN A 309 3.12 2.02 -9.94
CA GLN A 309 3.37 2.89 -11.09
C GLN A 309 4.57 2.41 -11.91
N LYS A 310 4.41 2.39 -13.24
CA LYS A 310 5.45 1.96 -14.16
C LYS A 310 5.53 2.87 -15.39
N MET A 311 6.73 2.90 -15.95
CA MET A 311 7.08 3.70 -17.12
C MET A 311 7.23 2.82 -18.37
N GLY A 312 6.61 3.24 -19.47
CA GLY A 312 6.79 2.65 -20.79
C GLY A 312 7.38 3.66 -21.78
N TYR A 313 8.03 3.16 -22.81
CA TYR A 313 8.49 3.97 -23.94
C TYR A 313 8.05 3.34 -25.25
N VAL A 314 7.41 4.13 -26.10
CA VAL A 314 6.96 3.71 -27.40
C VAL A 314 8.07 3.99 -28.44
N LEU A 315 8.75 2.94 -28.88
CA LEU A 315 9.90 3.04 -29.76
C LEU A 315 9.54 3.77 -31.06
N ARG A 316 10.42 4.70 -31.48
CA ARG A 316 10.38 5.26 -32.84
C ARG A 316 10.81 4.22 -33.85
N GLU A 317 10.57 4.50 -35.12
CA GLU A 317 11.00 3.64 -36.19
C GLU A 317 12.53 3.49 -36.19
N GLY A 318 13.02 2.24 -36.24
CA GLY A 318 14.45 1.92 -36.16
C GLY A 318 15.07 1.90 -34.78
N GLU A 319 14.41 2.41 -33.73
CA GLU A 319 14.92 2.32 -32.36
C GLU A 319 14.83 0.90 -31.81
N LYS A 320 15.84 0.52 -31.03
CA LYS A 320 15.89 -0.78 -30.33
C LYS A 320 15.72 -0.63 -28.83
N ASP A 321 15.94 0.56 -28.30
CA ASP A 321 15.87 0.91 -26.88
C ASP A 321 15.45 2.39 -26.73
N ALA A 322 15.11 2.79 -25.51
CA ALA A 322 14.85 4.19 -25.20
C ALA A 322 16.11 5.04 -25.35
N PRO A 323 15.99 6.35 -25.73
CA PRO A 323 17.09 7.30 -25.74
C PRO A 323 17.86 7.33 -24.42
N GLU A 324 19.18 7.63 -24.50
CA GLU A 324 20.05 7.58 -23.32
C GLU A 324 19.61 8.56 -22.21
N GLY A 325 19.17 9.77 -22.60
CA GLY A 325 18.66 10.76 -21.66
C GLY A 325 17.41 10.28 -20.89
N LEU A 326 16.52 9.52 -21.55
CA LEU A 326 15.37 8.91 -20.88
C LEU A 326 15.80 7.80 -19.92
N LYS A 327 16.76 6.94 -20.30
CA LYS A 327 17.31 5.91 -19.40
C LYS A 327 17.99 6.54 -18.20
N GLN A 328 18.71 7.65 -18.40
CA GLN A 328 19.31 8.41 -17.30
C GLN A 328 18.24 9.00 -16.35
N ALA A 329 17.13 9.49 -16.90
CA ALA A 329 16.02 10.00 -16.11
C ALA A 329 15.41 8.89 -15.22
N LEU A 330 15.17 7.70 -15.77
CA LEU A 330 14.72 6.54 -15.00
C LEU A 330 15.74 6.12 -13.94
N ALA A 331 17.04 6.13 -14.28
CA ALA A 331 18.11 5.82 -13.34
C ALA A 331 18.19 6.84 -12.19
N ASN A 332 17.87 8.11 -12.42
CA ASN A 332 17.79 9.12 -11.36
C ASN A 332 16.66 8.78 -10.36
N THR A 333 15.51 8.31 -10.84
CA THR A 333 14.41 7.85 -9.97
C THR A 333 14.81 6.61 -9.18
N ASN A 334 15.55 5.67 -9.78
CA ASN A 334 16.08 4.54 -9.02
C ASN A 334 17.08 4.97 -7.93
N ARG A 335 17.90 6.02 -8.15
CA ARG A 335 18.76 6.58 -7.10
C ARG A 335 17.95 7.17 -5.95
N LEU A 336 16.82 7.82 -6.26
CA LEU A 336 15.91 8.32 -5.23
C LEU A 336 15.32 7.17 -4.40
N GLN A 337 14.90 6.08 -5.04
CA GLN A 337 14.44 4.87 -4.33
C GLN A 337 15.54 4.28 -3.43
N ASP A 338 16.79 4.21 -3.92
CA ASP A 338 17.92 3.71 -3.13
C ASP A 338 18.20 4.60 -1.91
N ALA A 339 18.21 5.92 -2.10
CA ALA A 339 18.40 6.86 -1.01
C ALA A 339 17.30 6.74 0.03
N LEU A 340 16.03 6.64 -0.40
CA LEU A 340 14.89 6.47 0.49
C LEU A 340 15.05 5.22 1.36
N PHE A 341 15.43 4.07 0.79
CA PHE A 341 15.62 2.81 1.51
C PHE A 341 16.68 2.90 2.60
N THR A 342 17.71 3.76 2.44
CA THR A 342 18.75 3.91 3.47
C THR A 342 18.22 4.57 4.75
N HIS A 343 17.14 5.31 4.67
CA HIS A 343 16.61 6.10 5.78
C HIS A 343 15.39 5.48 6.47
N ILE A 344 14.68 4.56 5.81
CA ILE A 344 13.53 3.88 6.41
C ILE A 344 14.00 2.77 7.35
N ARG A 345 13.66 2.88 8.65
CA ARG A 345 13.93 1.86 9.67
C ARG A 345 12.79 1.82 10.70
N PRO A 346 12.66 0.71 11.44
CA PRO A 346 11.71 0.68 12.54
C PRO A 346 11.93 1.84 13.52
N GLY A 347 10.85 2.56 13.85
CA GLY A 347 10.86 3.74 14.71
C GLY A 347 11.10 5.08 14.02
N ALA A 348 11.53 5.10 12.75
CA ALA A 348 11.71 6.35 12.00
C ALA A 348 10.34 7.02 11.73
N LYS A 349 10.33 8.35 11.71
CA LYS A 349 9.17 9.15 11.31
C LYS A 349 9.27 9.55 9.86
N GLY A 350 8.13 9.61 9.17
CA GLY A 350 8.09 9.88 7.73
C GLY A 350 8.78 11.18 7.33
N PHE A 351 8.57 12.27 8.08
CA PHE A 351 9.20 13.56 7.79
C PHE A 351 10.74 13.54 7.99
N GLU A 352 11.27 12.74 8.93
CA GLU A 352 12.72 12.59 9.14
C GLU A 352 13.35 11.86 7.94
N VAL A 353 12.66 10.80 7.47
CA VAL A 353 13.04 10.06 6.27
C VAL A 353 13.00 10.96 5.03
N TYR A 354 11.93 11.76 4.88
CA TYR A 354 11.81 12.73 3.79
C TYR A 354 12.99 13.71 3.76
N ASP A 355 13.29 14.38 4.88
CA ASP A 355 14.35 15.39 4.95
C ASP A 355 15.72 14.81 4.63
N ALA A 356 16.04 13.64 5.19
CA ALA A 356 17.31 12.97 4.94
C ALA A 356 17.46 12.58 3.46
N THR A 357 16.40 11.99 2.87
CA THR A 357 16.41 11.60 1.45
C THR A 357 16.54 12.81 0.53
N MET A 358 15.78 13.87 0.77
CA MET A 358 15.86 15.09 -0.05
C MET A 358 17.20 15.79 0.07
N ALA A 359 17.86 15.74 1.24
CA ALA A 359 19.23 16.23 1.39
C ALA A 359 20.23 15.45 0.52
N ASP A 360 20.07 14.13 0.39
CA ASP A 360 20.92 13.31 -0.48
C ASP A 360 20.64 13.61 -1.97
N MET A 361 19.39 13.76 -2.37
CA MET A 361 19.05 14.15 -3.75
C MET A 361 19.60 15.52 -4.11
N LYS A 362 19.57 16.49 -3.19
CA LYS A 362 20.18 17.81 -3.39
C LYS A 362 21.68 17.73 -3.63
N LYS A 363 22.41 16.86 -2.90
CA LYS A 363 23.86 16.63 -3.12
C LYS A 363 24.14 16.06 -4.50
N LEU A 364 23.24 15.22 -5.03
CA LEU A 364 23.34 14.62 -6.36
C LEU A 364 22.88 15.56 -7.48
N GLY A 365 22.31 16.73 -7.16
CA GLY A 365 21.73 17.65 -8.14
C GLY A 365 20.49 17.09 -8.84
N ILE A 366 19.76 16.16 -8.20
CA ILE A 366 18.55 15.52 -8.74
C ILE A 366 17.32 16.23 -8.19
N GLU A 367 16.48 16.74 -9.08
CA GLU A 367 15.17 17.29 -8.73
C GLU A 367 14.20 16.14 -8.46
N ALA A 368 13.68 16.07 -7.24
CA ALA A 368 12.91 14.93 -6.73
C ALA A 368 11.69 15.36 -5.94
N MET A 369 10.68 14.49 -5.91
CA MET A 369 9.49 14.60 -5.07
C MET A 369 9.17 13.21 -4.49
N ILE A 370 8.76 13.16 -3.20
CA ILE A 370 8.38 11.94 -2.49
C ILE A 370 6.99 12.15 -1.90
N TYR A 371 6.12 11.19 -2.12
CA TYR A 371 4.76 11.15 -1.58
C TYR A 371 4.35 9.71 -1.26
N SER A 372 5.33 8.93 -0.80
CA SER A 372 5.19 7.51 -0.40
C SER A 372 4.28 7.37 0.82
N HIS A 373 3.49 6.31 0.85
CA HIS A 373 2.48 6.08 1.87
C HIS A 373 2.40 4.61 2.28
N SER A 374 1.73 4.33 3.40
CA SER A 374 1.38 2.97 3.78
C SER A 374 0.40 2.36 2.78
N VAL A 375 0.56 1.06 2.50
CA VAL A 375 -0.28 0.28 1.61
C VAL A 375 -0.64 -1.07 2.27
N GLY A 376 -1.60 -1.77 1.74
CA GLY A 376 -1.98 -3.10 2.22
C GLY A 376 -3.48 -3.24 2.46
N ASN A 377 -4.01 -3.05 3.66
CA ASN A 377 -5.46 -3.16 3.91
C ASN A 377 -6.28 -2.18 3.04
N GLN A 378 -5.68 -1.09 2.67
CA GLN A 378 -6.21 -0.09 1.74
C GLN A 378 -5.07 0.36 0.83
N GLY A 379 -5.36 0.96 -0.31
CA GLY A 379 -4.34 1.56 -1.16
C GLY A 379 -3.62 2.68 -0.43
N HIS A 380 -4.33 3.74 -0.05
CA HIS A 380 -3.83 4.74 0.90
C HIS A 380 -4.10 4.27 2.33
N ALA A 381 -3.34 3.29 2.81
CA ALA A 381 -3.54 2.69 4.12
C ALA A 381 -3.19 3.64 5.29
N LEU A 382 -3.63 3.24 6.48
CA LEU A 382 -3.21 3.88 7.73
C LEU A 382 -1.79 3.40 8.09
N GLY A 383 -0.92 4.34 8.46
CA GLY A 383 0.48 4.04 8.80
C GLY A 383 1.39 5.23 8.51
N ALA A 384 2.70 5.01 8.56
CA ALA A 384 3.68 6.04 8.28
C ALA A 384 3.65 6.45 6.80
N SER A 385 3.78 7.75 6.53
CA SER A 385 3.90 8.31 5.18
C SER A 385 5.14 9.19 5.05
N ILE A 386 5.75 9.21 3.87
CA ILE A 386 6.90 10.05 3.55
C ILE A 386 6.45 11.06 2.52
N ASP A 387 6.13 12.27 2.95
CA ASP A 387 5.43 13.24 2.12
C ASP A 387 6.08 14.63 2.22
N PHE A 388 6.04 15.36 1.12
CA PHE A 388 6.47 16.77 1.07
C PHE A 388 5.52 17.68 1.88
N ARG A 389 4.29 17.26 2.10
CA ARG A 389 3.30 17.96 2.91
C ARG A 389 3.57 17.69 4.39
N ARG A 390 3.90 18.74 5.13
CA ARG A 390 4.17 18.63 6.57
C ARG A 390 2.88 18.53 7.35
N PRO A 391 2.81 17.68 8.37
CA PRO A 391 1.72 17.72 9.34
C PRO A 391 1.64 19.13 9.95
N ALA A 392 0.43 19.67 10.09
CA ALA A 392 0.23 20.92 10.82
C ALA A 392 0.69 20.78 12.27
N ALA A 393 1.16 21.87 12.88
CA ALA A 393 1.47 21.88 14.29
C ALA A 393 0.22 21.50 15.12
N GLY A 394 0.35 20.47 15.95
CA GLY A 394 -0.78 19.88 16.67
C GLY A 394 -1.62 18.88 15.88
N ALA A 395 -1.14 18.47 14.70
CA ALA A 395 -1.77 17.40 13.95
C ALA A 395 -1.89 16.11 14.79
N PRO A 396 -2.96 15.32 14.57
CA PRO A 396 -3.09 14.03 15.22
C PRO A 396 -1.87 13.13 14.94
N PHE A 397 -1.68 12.19 15.83
CA PHE A 397 -0.61 11.21 15.84
C PHE A 397 -0.17 10.74 14.45
N GLU A 398 1.11 10.96 14.10
CA GLU A 398 1.77 10.36 12.95
C GLU A 398 2.49 9.09 13.43
N PRO A 399 2.10 7.90 12.94
CA PRO A 399 2.73 6.66 13.37
C PRO A 399 4.17 6.57 12.82
N PRO A 400 5.13 6.07 13.61
CA PRO A 400 6.44 5.72 13.09
C PRO A 400 6.36 4.46 12.23
N PHE A 401 7.35 4.24 11.38
CA PHE A 401 7.53 2.98 10.68
C PHE A 401 7.67 1.81 11.65
N ARG A 402 7.01 0.69 11.36
CA ARG A 402 7.05 -0.54 12.16
C ARG A 402 7.63 -1.68 11.35
N GLU A 403 8.29 -2.62 12.02
CA GLU A 403 8.60 -3.90 11.39
C GLU A 403 7.31 -4.56 10.90
N GLY A 404 7.31 -5.04 9.65
CA GLY A 404 6.14 -5.59 8.99
C GLY A 404 5.27 -4.59 8.25
N SER A 405 5.43 -3.26 8.42
CA SER A 405 4.69 -2.26 7.63
C SER A 405 4.94 -2.45 6.13
N TYR A 406 3.86 -2.33 5.34
CA TYR A 406 3.94 -2.27 3.88
C TYR A 406 3.86 -0.80 3.45
N THR A 407 4.67 -0.45 2.49
CA THR A 407 4.78 0.94 2.01
C THR A 407 4.80 0.93 0.49
N SER A 408 3.95 1.71 -0.12
CA SER A 408 4.11 2.08 -1.51
C SER A 408 5.20 3.14 -1.61
N ILE A 409 6.27 2.82 -2.30
CA ILE A 409 7.41 3.70 -2.54
C ILE A 409 7.11 4.54 -3.77
N GLU A 410 6.25 5.53 -3.56
CA GLU A 410 5.73 6.43 -4.59
C GLU A 410 6.53 7.74 -4.60
N LEU A 411 7.11 8.07 -5.78
CA LEU A 411 8.04 9.20 -5.92
C LEU A 411 8.30 9.53 -7.39
N ASN A 412 8.87 10.68 -7.63
CA ASN A 412 9.31 11.04 -8.98
C ASN A 412 10.60 11.86 -8.99
N THR A 413 11.26 11.89 -10.15
CA THR A 413 12.33 12.82 -10.46
C THR A 413 12.05 13.53 -11.78
N SER A 414 12.50 14.79 -11.88
CA SER A 414 12.43 15.56 -13.10
C SER A 414 13.84 15.73 -13.67
N THR A 415 14.04 15.27 -14.91
CA THR A 415 15.37 15.25 -15.54
C THR A 415 15.31 15.87 -16.93
N PRO A 416 16.20 16.84 -17.28
CA PRO A 416 16.34 17.33 -18.64
C PRO A 416 16.85 16.23 -19.57
N VAL A 417 16.20 16.03 -20.72
CA VAL A 417 16.55 15.00 -21.71
C VAL A 417 17.21 15.68 -22.93
N PRO A 418 18.51 15.46 -23.16
CA PRO A 418 19.24 16.12 -24.25
C PRO A 418 18.62 15.86 -25.62
N GLU A 419 18.20 14.61 -25.91
CA GLU A 419 17.57 14.23 -27.17
C GLU A 419 16.21 14.92 -27.40
N TRP A 420 15.63 15.48 -26.35
CA TRP A 420 14.40 16.28 -26.40
C TRP A 420 14.69 17.80 -26.31
N GLY A 421 15.91 18.21 -26.65
CA GLY A 421 16.31 19.62 -26.60
C GLY A 421 16.39 20.21 -25.20
N GLY A 422 16.58 19.36 -24.20
CA GLY A 422 16.62 19.76 -22.78
C GLY A 422 15.24 19.84 -22.11
N GLN A 423 14.18 19.41 -22.80
CA GLN A 423 12.85 19.27 -22.17
C GLN A 423 12.96 18.36 -20.97
N LYS A 424 12.40 18.79 -19.83
CA LYS A 424 12.32 17.94 -18.63
C LYS A 424 11.29 16.83 -18.81
N VAL A 425 11.66 15.63 -18.39
CA VAL A 425 10.75 14.48 -18.31
C VAL A 425 10.65 14.04 -16.85
N THR A 426 9.43 13.83 -16.39
CA THR A 426 9.13 13.35 -15.04
C THR A 426 8.97 11.85 -15.04
N MET A 427 9.83 11.16 -14.30
CA MET A 427 9.72 9.70 -14.10
C MET A 427 9.01 9.42 -12.80
N MET A 428 7.76 9.03 -12.90
CA MET A 428 6.91 8.63 -11.76
C MET A 428 6.98 7.13 -11.61
N MET A 429 7.40 6.66 -10.44
CA MET A 429 7.56 5.25 -10.17
C MET A 429 7.00 4.90 -8.80
N GLU A 430 6.40 3.75 -8.74
CA GLU A 430 5.86 3.21 -7.52
C GLU A 430 6.05 1.70 -7.47
N ASP A 431 6.57 1.24 -6.36
CA ASP A 431 6.80 -0.17 -6.09
C ASP A 431 6.45 -0.47 -4.63
N ASP A 432 5.68 -1.50 -4.40
CA ASP A 432 5.36 -1.95 -3.05
C ASP A 432 6.55 -2.61 -2.37
N ALA A 433 6.79 -2.22 -1.14
CA ALA A 433 7.88 -2.72 -0.30
C ALA A 433 7.40 -3.00 1.13
N TYR A 434 8.16 -3.78 1.88
CA TYR A 434 7.88 -4.07 3.28
C TYR A 434 9.12 -3.88 4.16
N LEU A 435 8.89 -3.41 5.38
CA LEU A 435 9.95 -3.15 6.33
C LEU A 435 10.26 -4.39 7.16
N THR A 436 11.52 -4.77 7.19
CA THR A 436 12.05 -5.83 8.06
C THR A 436 12.98 -5.20 9.13
N LYS A 437 13.39 -5.98 10.12
CA LYS A 437 14.41 -5.54 11.09
C LYS A 437 15.73 -5.10 10.42
N ASP A 438 16.02 -5.65 9.24
CA ASP A 438 17.26 -5.38 8.47
C ASP A 438 17.08 -4.27 7.42
N GLY A 439 15.90 -3.61 7.36
CA GLY A 439 15.56 -2.55 6.39
C GLY A 439 14.47 -2.96 5.41
N MET A 440 14.22 -2.08 4.44
CA MET A 440 13.19 -2.26 3.41
C MET A 440 13.53 -3.36 2.42
N LYS A 441 12.51 -4.08 1.97
CA LYS A 441 12.60 -5.08 0.90
C LYS A 441 11.46 -4.91 -0.08
N TRP A 442 11.77 -5.00 -1.37
CA TRP A 442 10.76 -5.00 -2.43
C TRP A 442 9.95 -6.28 -2.41
N PHE A 443 8.66 -6.19 -2.68
CA PHE A 443 7.84 -7.39 -2.94
C PHE A 443 8.21 -8.05 -4.27
N ARG A 444 8.59 -7.25 -5.27
CA ARG A 444 9.15 -7.69 -6.56
C ARG A 444 10.35 -6.81 -6.92
N PRO A 445 11.25 -7.26 -7.81
CA PRO A 445 12.29 -6.39 -8.35
C PRO A 445 11.67 -5.12 -8.94
N ARG A 446 12.15 -3.96 -8.50
CA ARG A 446 11.69 -2.67 -9.04
C ARG A 446 12.01 -2.52 -10.52
N GLN A 447 11.33 -1.62 -11.20
CA GLN A 447 11.61 -1.30 -12.59
C GLN A 447 12.94 -0.55 -12.72
N THR A 448 13.85 -1.08 -13.56
CA THR A 448 15.16 -0.45 -13.87
C THR A 448 15.35 -0.14 -15.36
N ALA A 449 14.37 -0.51 -16.18
CA ALA A 449 14.33 -0.22 -17.60
C ALA A 449 12.88 0.03 -18.04
N PHE A 450 12.70 0.80 -19.10
CA PHE A 450 11.37 1.02 -19.68
C PHE A 450 10.75 -0.27 -20.20
N TYR A 451 9.44 -0.39 -20.07
CA TYR A 451 8.69 -1.33 -20.88
C TYR A 451 8.64 -0.80 -22.31
N LEU A 452 9.26 -1.52 -23.23
CA LEU A 452 9.41 -1.08 -24.63
C LEU A 452 8.24 -1.56 -25.48
N ILE A 453 7.55 -0.61 -26.12
CA ILE A 453 6.44 -0.85 -27.05
C ILE A 453 6.93 -0.57 -28.49
N ARG A 454 6.71 -1.50 -29.40
CA ARG A 454 7.21 -1.45 -30.79
C ARG A 454 6.16 -1.06 -31.80
#